data_75642f1a63881d7740b5741ea20e3045
#
_entry.id   75642f1a63881d7740b5741ea20e3045
#
_cell.length_a   1.000
_cell.length_b   1.000
_cell.length_c   1.000
_cell.angle_alpha   90.00
_cell.angle_beta   90.00
_cell.angle_gamma   90.00
#
_symmetry.space_group_name_H-M   'P 1'
#
loop_
_entity.id
_entity.type
_entity.pdbx_description
1 polymer ?
#
loop_
_entity_poly.entity_id
_entity_poly.type
_entity_poly.pdbx_seq_one_letter_code
_entity_poly.pdbx_strand_id
1 'polypeptide(L)'
;MSEKRNVPAIRFAGFTDAWEQRKVGDIITSEVRPITMEDDSLYQLLTVKRRNEGVVSRGWFKGRDILVKNYFRVRSGDFVISKRQIIHGANGMVPESLDNAIVSNEYLVCVSNNSITTEFLTLYSQLPEMYKMYFLSSYGVDVEKMVFNVEDWYKRQLFLPSIEEQKQLTRFFSHIDHLITLHQRQLEKLKKIKAAMLERMFV
;
A
#
# COMPACT_ATOMS: atom_id res chain seq x y z
N MET A 1 -19.28 25.87 14.15
CA MET A 1 -18.26 24.97 13.57
C MET A 1 -18.49 23.61 14.18
N SER A 2 -18.93 22.63 13.37
CA SER A 2 -19.19 21.27 13.86
C SER A 2 -17.85 20.67 14.30
N GLU A 3 -17.72 20.33 15.57
CA GLU A 3 -16.66 19.46 16.05
C GLU A 3 -16.68 18.19 15.19
N LYS A 4 -15.68 18.00 14.37
CA LYS A 4 -15.47 16.73 13.66
C LYS A 4 -15.29 15.67 14.75
N ARG A 5 -16.33 14.89 14.96
CA ARG A 5 -16.31 13.77 15.89
C ARG A 5 -15.26 12.78 15.39
N ASN A 6 -14.18 12.62 16.15
CA ASN A 6 -13.16 11.60 15.90
C ASN A 6 -13.70 10.18 16.21
N VAL A 7 -14.99 9.99 15.96
CA VAL A 7 -15.72 8.74 16.22
C VAL A 7 -16.44 8.36 14.93
N PRO A 8 -16.14 7.21 14.33
CA PRO A 8 -16.84 6.72 13.14
C PRO A 8 -18.33 6.52 13.40
N ALA A 9 -19.17 6.75 12.37
CA ALA A 9 -20.62 6.54 12.45
C ALA A 9 -20.98 5.04 12.61
N ILE A 10 -20.17 4.15 12.08
CA ILE A 10 -20.30 2.69 12.20
C ILE A 10 -19.03 2.17 12.85
N ARG A 11 -19.20 1.34 13.86
CA ARG A 11 -18.09 0.80 14.64
C ARG A 11 -18.41 -0.58 15.19
N PHE A 12 -17.40 -1.41 15.38
CA PHE A 12 -17.57 -2.69 16.06
C PHE A 12 -17.96 -2.49 17.53
N ALA A 13 -18.77 -3.41 18.04
CA ALA A 13 -19.13 -3.38 19.47
C ALA A 13 -17.87 -3.50 20.35
N GLY A 14 -17.89 -2.75 21.46
CA GLY A 14 -16.77 -2.70 22.42
C GLY A 14 -15.76 -1.57 22.21
N PHE A 15 -15.80 -0.85 21.10
CA PHE A 15 -14.95 0.32 20.87
C PHE A 15 -15.78 1.60 21.02
N THR A 16 -15.50 2.39 22.05
CA THR A 16 -16.25 3.62 22.40
C THR A 16 -15.36 4.86 22.35
N ASP A 17 -14.05 4.72 22.56
CA ASP A 17 -13.13 5.84 22.68
C ASP A 17 -12.93 6.56 21.34
N ALA A 18 -12.80 7.87 21.37
CA ALA A 18 -12.48 8.64 20.18
C ALA A 18 -11.12 8.23 19.60
N TRP A 19 -10.99 8.27 18.28
CA TRP A 19 -9.71 8.03 17.62
C TRP A 19 -8.72 9.14 17.98
N GLU A 20 -7.49 8.75 18.26
CA GLU A 20 -6.43 9.67 18.63
C GLU A 20 -5.82 10.37 17.41
N GLN A 21 -5.58 11.66 17.53
CA GLN A 21 -4.87 12.43 16.53
C GLN A 21 -3.37 12.25 16.70
N ARG A 22 -2.68 11.80 15.65
CA ARG A 22 -1.23 11.57 15.63
C ARG A 22 -0.60 12.19 14.39
N LYS A 23 0.62 12.72 14.49
CA LYS A 23 1.40 13.11 13.31
C LYS A 23 1.93 11.86 12.61
N VAL A 24 2.00 11.91 11.29
CA VAL A 24 2.54 10.80 10.48
C VAL A 24 3.97 10.48 10.89
N GLY A 25 4.83 11.48 11.05
CA GLY A 25 6.22 11.28 11.44
C GLY A 25 6.43 10.75 12.85
N ASP A 26 5.41 10.78 13.71
CA ASP A 26 5.46 10.19 15.06
C ASP A 26 5.13 8.69 15.05
N ILE A 27 4.54 8.16 13.96
CA ILE A 27 4.04 6.79 13.87
C ILE A 27 4.71 5.97 12.77
N ILE A 28 5.37 6.64 11.82
CA ILE A 28 6.04 6.03 10.67
C ILE A 28 7.41 6.69 10.51
N THR A 29 8.44 5.87 10.28
CA THR A 29 9.80 6.34 10.01
C THR A 29 10.31 5.76 8.70
N SER A 30 11.13 6.53 8.00
CA SER A 30 11.85 6.03 6.82
C SER A 30 12.92 5.03 7.24
N GLU A 31 13.00 3.94 6.52
CA GLU A 31 14.00 2.90 6.74
C GLU A 31 14.84 2.71 5.47
N VAL A 32 16.16 2.86 5.61
CA VAL A 32 17.10 2.75 4.50
C VAL A 32 18.05 1.60 4.77
N ARG A 33 17.94 0.52 3.97
CA ARG A 33 18.81 -0.66 4.04
C ARG A 33 19.56 -0.79 2.72
N PRO A 34 20.65 -0.05 2.52
CA PRO A 34 21.42 -0.06 1.27
C PRO A 34 22.02 -1.44 1.00
N ILE A 35 22.16 -1.77 -0.28
CA ILE A 35 22.82 -2.98 -0.72
C ILE A 35 23.98 -2.64 -1.66
N THR A 36 25.04 -3.42 -1.57
CA THR A 36 26.06 -3.48 -2.61
C THR A 36 25.68 -4.57 -3.59
N MET A 37 25.49 -4.19 -4.85
CA MET A 37 25.05 -5.11 -5.89
C MET A 37 26.23 -5.82 -6.51
N GLU A 38 26.16 -7.15 -6.53
CA GLU A 38 27.13 -8.03 -7.18
C GLU A 38 26.60 -8.44 -8.56
N ASP A 39 27.44 -8.39 -9.58
CA ASP A 39 27.04 -8.57 -10.98
C ASP A 39 26.38 -9.93 -11.28
N ASP A 40 26.85 -11.00 -10.66
CA ASP A 40 26.34 -12.36 -10.91
C ASP A 40 25.24 -12.80 -9.93
N SER A 41 25.00 -12.05 -8.87
CA SER A 41 23.94 -12.33 -7.91
C SER A 41 22.57 -11.98 -8.47
N LEU A 42 21.54 -12.77 -8.07
CA LEU A 42 20.15 -12.57 -8.46
C LEU A 42 19.42 -11.72 -7.42
N TYR A 43 18.69 -10.73 -7.88
CA TYR A 43 17.89 -9.83 -7.06
C TYR A 43 16.44 -9.83 -7.53
N GLN A 44 15.52 -9.98 -6.58
CA GLN A 44 14.11 -9.81 -6.85
C GLN A 44 13.76 -8.32 -6.76
N LEU A 45 13.30 -7.74 -7.86
CA LEU A 45 12.81 -6.37 -7.88
C LEU A 45 11.32 -6.36 -7.60
N LEU A 46 10.87 -5.38 -6.83
CA LEU A 46 9.45 -5.13 -6.67
C LEU A 46 9.02 -3.83 -7.37
N THR A 47 7.73 -3.71 -7.59
CA THR A 47 7.05 -2.48 -7.97
C THR A 47 5.77 -2.32 -7.17
N VAL A 48 5.33 -1.08 -7.03
CA VAL A 48 4.07 -0.74 -6.38
C VAL A 48 3.08 -0.32 -7.44
N LYS A 49 1.97 -1.03 -7.53
CA LYS A 49 0.94 -0.75 -8.52
C LYS A 49 0.10 0.47 -8.13
N ARG A 50 -0.36 1.21 -9.13
CA ARG A 50 -1.35 2.28 -8.97
C ARG A 50 -2.68 1.70 -8.43
N ARG A 51 -3.62 2.58 -8.02
CA ARG A 51 -4.99 2.25 -7.57
C ARG A 51 -5.03 1.32 -6.36
N ASN A 52 -4.02 1.42 -5.49
CA ASN A 52 -3.89 0.59 -4.30
C ASN A 52 -3.91 -0.93 -4.59
N GLU A 53 -3.46 -1.34 -5.78
CA GLU A 53 -3.35 -2.76 -6.15
C GLU A 53 -2.15 -3.46 -5.49
N GLY A 54 -1.44 -2.75 -4.61
CA GLY A 54 -0.42 -3.31 -3.72
C GLY A 54 0.96 -3.45 -4.33
N VAL A 55 1.80 -4.18 -3.61
CA VAL A 55 3.21 -4.42 -3.91
C VAL A 55 3.36 -5.78 -4.60
N VAL A 56 4.01 -5.81 -5.74
CA VAL A 56 4.16 -7.03 -6.55
C VAL A 56 5.60 -7.22 -7.04
N SER A 57 5.96 -8.46 -7.35
CA SER A 57 7.23 -8.77 -7.99
C SER A 57 7.29 -8.16 -9.40
N ARG A 58 8.43 -7.56 -9.71
CA ARG A 58 8.78 -7.13 -11.07
C ARG A 58 9.60 -8.21 -11.80
N GLY A 59 10.05 -9.24 -11.07
CA GLY A 59 10.88 -10.30 -11.59
C GLY A 59 12.26 -10.39 -10.92
N TRP A 60 13.06 -11.35 -11.37
CA TRP A 60 14.42 -11.59 -10.91
C TRP A 60 15.42 -11.13 -11.97
N PHE A 61 16.45 -10.41 -11.55
CA PHE A 61 17.47 -9.84 -12.44
C PHE A 61 18.86 -10.07 -11.86
N LYS A 62 19.84 -10.33 -12.72
CA LYS A 62 21.23 -10.31 -12.30
C LYS A 62 21.67 -8.87 -12.02
N GLY A 63 22.57 -8.69 -11.06
CA GLY A 63 23.04 -7.37 -10.70
C GLY A 63 23.64 -6.59 -11.88
N ARG A 64 24.31 -7.26 -12.83
CA ARG A 64 24.84 -6.64 -14.05
C ARG A 64 23.75 -6.09 -14.98
N ASP A 65 22.55 -6.64 -14.96
CA ASP A 65 21.42 -6.23 -15.82
C ASP A 65 20.63 -5.05 -15.21
N ILE A 66 20.95 -4.67 -13.96
CA ILE A 66 20.32 -3.54 -13.23
C ILE A 66 21.19 -2.30 -13.45
N LEU A 67 20.71 -1.41 -14.33
CA LEU A 67 21.47 -0.22 -14.75
C LEU A 67 21.72 0.78 -13.61
N VAL A 68 20.71 1.05 -12.80
CA VAL A 68 20.83 1.93 -11.62
C VAL A 68 21.28 1.08 -10.45
N LYS A 69 22.34 1.50 -9.76
CA LYS A 69 22.92 0.70 -8.65
C LYS A 69 22.47 1.16 -7.25
N ASN A 70 21.68 2.23 -7.16
CA ASN A 70 21.19 2.75 -5.88
C ASN A 70 19.87 2.08 -5.49
N TYR A 71 19.98 0.94 -4.84
CA TYR A 71 18.86 0.13 -4.38
C TYR A 71 18.92 -0.13 -2.88
N PHE A 72 17.74 -0.35 -2.31
CA PHE A 72 17.52 -0.64 -0.90
C PHE A 72 16.78 -1.95 -0.75
N ARG A 73 17.12 -2.71 0.28
CA ARG A 73 16.42 -3.94 0.65
C ARG A 73 15.14 -3.60 1.41
N VAL A 74 14.06 -4.29 1.08
CA VAL A 74 12.82 -4.26 1.85
C VAL A 74 12.65 -5.53 2.66
N ARG A 75 11.82 -5.44 3.70
CA ARG A 75 11.37 -6.56 4.51
C ARG A 75 9.87 -6.74 4.41
N SER A 76 9.41 -7.96 4.61
CA SER A 76 7.98 -8.21 4.82
C SER A 76 7.45 -7.33 5.93
N GLY A 77 6.29 -6.71 5.73
CA GLY A 77 5.70 -5.77 6.66
C GLY A 77 6.15 -4.31 6.51
N ASP A 78 7.20 -4.01 5.73
CA ASP A 78 7.52 -2.61 5.38
C ASP A 78 6.38 -1.98 4.57
N PHE A 79 6.15 -0.68 4.75
CA PHE A 79 5.25 0.09 3.90
C PHE A 79 6.04 0.83 2.82
N VAL A 80 5.70 0.60 1.57
CA VAL A 80 6.42 1.17 0.42
C VAL A 80 5.55 2.15 -0.34
N ILE A 81 6.10 3.34 -0.63
CA ILE A 81 5.47 4.41 -1.40
C ILE A 81 6.30 4.70 -2.64
N SER A 82 5.68 4.69 -3.81
CA SER A 82 6.30 5.26 -5.01
C SER A 82 6.19 6.78 -4.99
N LYS A 83 7.32 7.48 -4.81
CA LYS A 83 7.35 8.95 -4.67
C LYS A 83 6.77 9.72 -5.86
N ARG A 84 6.76 9.11 -7.04
CA ARG A 84 6.21 9.72 -8.26
C ARG A 84 4.78 9.29 -8.57
N GLN A 85 4.28 8.24 -7.90
CA GLN A 85 2.99 7.64 -8.24
C GLN A 85 2.03 7.54 -7.04
N ILE A 86 2.39 8.17 -5.91
CA ILE A 86 1.58 8.10 -4.68
C ILE A 86 0.19 8.68 -4.88
N ILE A 87 0.06 9.76 -5.63
CA ILE A 87 -1.22 10.41 -5.97
C ILE A 87 -2.12 9.51 -6.85
N HIS A 88 -1.57 8.46 -7.42
CA HIS A 88 -2.31 7.42 -8.14
C HIS A 88 -2.52 6.17 -7.27
N GLY A 89 -2.29 6.27 -5.95
CA GLY A 89 -2.46 5.17 -5.02
C GLY A 89 -1.35 4.10 -5.10
N ALA A 90 -0.13 4.47 -5.52
CA ALA A 90 0.99 3.53 -5.58
C ALA A 90 1.70 3.44 -4.23
N ASN A 91 1.09 2.74 -3.30
CA ASN A 91 1.59 2.42 -1.96
C ASN A 91 1.08 1.04 -1.50
N GLY A 92 1.70 0.49 -0.46
CA GLY A 92 1.23 -0.74 0.16
C GLY A 92 2.28 -1.43 1.01
N MET A 93 1.83 -2.44 1.74
CA MET A 93 2.69 -3.29 2.54
C MET A 93 3.41 -4.33 1.68
N VAL A 94 4.67 -4.57 1.98
CA VAL A 94 5.49 -5.64 1.36
C VAL A 94 4.99 -7.00 1.88
N PRO A 95 4.49 -7.88 0.99
CA PRO A 95 4.06 -9.22 1.40
C PRO A 95 5.25 -10.13 1.70
N GLU A 96 5.01 -11.22 2.42
CA GLU A 96 6.03 -12.21 2.80
C GLU A 96 6.80 -12.78 1.59
N SER A 97 6.11 -12.98 0.48
CA SER A 97 6.71 -13.47 -0.78
C SER A 97 7.73 -12.52 -1.41
N LEU A 98 7.82 -11.29 -0.94
CA LEU A 98 8.77 -10.26 -1.37
C LEU A 98 9.74 -9.85 -0.25
N ASP A 99 9.84 -10.65 0.82
CA ASP A 99 10.88 -10.42 1.82
C ASP A 99 12.27 -10.47 1.17
N ASN A 100 13.12 -9.52 1.52
CA ASN A 100 14.44 -9.33 0.92
C ASN A 100 14.47 -8.85 -0.56
N ALA A 101 13.34 -8.55 -1.18
CA ALA A 101 13.31 -7.86 -2.46
C ALA A 101 13.98 -6.47 -2.38
N ILE A 102 14.25 -5.88 -3.52
CA ILE A 102 14.92 -4.59 -3.60
C ILE A 102 14.10 -3.56 -4.37
N VAL A 103 14.26 -2.29 -3.95
CA VAL A 103 13.66 -1.11 -4.59
C VAL A 103 14.70 -0.05 -4.88
N SER A 104 14.49 0.76 -5.90
CA SER A 104 15.33 1.94 -6.16
C SER A 104 15.01 3.08 -5.19
N ASN A 105 15.83 4.12 -5.20
CA ASN A 105 15.63 5.34 -4.42
C ASN A 105 14.39 6.16 -4.82
N GLU A 106 13.70 5.81 -5.90
CA GLU A 106 12.38 6.37 -6.27
C GLU A 106 11.26 5.95 -5.33
N TYR A 107 11.51 4.93 -4.49
CA TYR A 107 10.60 4.49 -3.46
C TYR A 107 11.01 5.02 -2.09
N LEU A 108 10.01 5.30 -1.27
CA LEU A 108 10.16 5.48 0.17
C LEU A 108 9.79 4.16 0.84
N VAL A 109 10.69 3.63 1.63
CA VAL A 109 10.45 2.47 2.49
C VAL A 109 10.22 2.97 3.89
N CYS A 110 9.14 2.57 4.51
CA CYS A 110 8.75 3.00 5.85
C CYS A 110 8.53 1.80 6.76
N VAL A 111 8.83 1.99 8.02
CA VAL A 111 8.45 1.10 9.11
C VAL A 111 7.49 1.82 10.04
N SER A 112 6.50 1.11 10.54
CA SER A 112 5.56 1.61 11.53
C SER A 112 6.06 1.36 12.94
N ASN A 113 5.65 2.19 13.88
CA ASN A 113 5.84 1.94 15.30
C ASN A 113 4.64 1.17 15.90
N ASN A 114 4.61 1.03 17.22
CA ASN A 114 3.55 0.31 17.92
C ASN A 114 2.18 1.04 17.93
N SER A 115 2.06 2.22 17.33
CA SER A 115 0.80 3.00 17.30
C SER A 115 -0.04 2.72 16.05
N ILE A 116 0.55 2.14 15.01
CA ILE A 116 -0.14 1.79 13.76
C ILE A 116 0.39 0.48 13.22
N THR A 117 -0.50 -0.38 12.71
CA THR A 117 -0.07 -1.57 11.95
C THR A 117 0.06 -1.23 10.47
N THR A 118 1.00 -1.85 9.78
CA THR A 118 1.24 -1.59 8.35
C THR A 118 0.05 -2.04 7.50
N GLU A 119 -0.64 -3.11 7.91
CA GLU A 119 -1.88 -3.58 7.29
C GLU A 119 -2.98 -2.52 7.38
N PHE A 120 -3.14 -1.91 8.58
CA PHE A 120 -4.12 -0.85 8.76
C PHE A 120 -3.74 0.40 7.95
N LEU A 121 -2.47 0.78 7.91
CA LEU A 121 -2.00 1.89 7.09
C LEU A 121 -2.31 1.64 5.61
N THR A 122 -2.09 0.41 5.12
CA THR A 122 -2.39 0.02 3.74
C THR A 122 -3.89 0.15 3.43
N LEU A 123 -4.75 -0.30 4.34
CA LEU A 123 -6.20 -0.13 4.25
C LEU A 123 -6.60 1.35 4.29
N TYR A 124 -6.06 2.09 5.26
CA TYR A 124 -6.36 3.51 5.47
C TYR A 124 -5.93 4.37 4.29
N SER A 125 -4.84 3.98 3.61
CA SER A 125 -4.32 4.66 2.41
C SER A 125 -5.27 4.64 1.20
N GLN A 126 -6.31 3.80 1.23
CA GLN A 126 -7.34 3.73 0.19
C GLN A 126 -8.43 4.81 0.36
N LEU A 127 -8.47 5.49 1.51
CA LEU A 127 -9.51 6.48 1.79
C LEU A 127 -9.25 7.81 1.07
N PRO A 128 -10.33 8.54 0.68
CA PRO A 128 -10.22 9.85 0.04
C PRO A 128 -9.40 10.87 0.84
N GLU A 129 -9.46 10.81 2.18
CA GLU A 129 -8.69 11.68 3.07
C GLU A 129 -7.19 11.46 2.93
N MET A 130 -6.76 10.19 2.79
CA MET A 130 -5.36 9.85 2.56
C MET A 130 -4.91 10.30 1.17
N TYR A 131 -5.74 10.08 0.14
CA TYR A 131 -5.47 10.60 -1.20
C TYR A 131 -5.26 12.12 -1.17
N LYS A 132 -6.17 12.87 -0.51
CA LYS A 132 -6.04 14.32 -0.33
C LYS A 132 -4.74 14.69 0.38
N MET A 133 -4.35 13.94 1.41
CA MET A 133 -3.13 14.17 2.16
C MET A 133 -1.89 13.94 1.29
N TYR A 134 -1.82 12.86 0.52
CA TYR A 134 -0.75 12.59 -0.42
C TYR A 134 -0.65 13.66 -1.51
N PHE A 135 -1.79 14.09 -2.06
CA PHE A 135 -1.84 15.16 -3.05
C PHE A 135 -1.30 16.47 -2.50
N LEU A 136 -1.76 16.89 -1.32
CA LEU A 136 -1.31 18.12 -0.65
C LEU A 136 0.15 18.08 -0.20
N SER A 137 0.73 16.89 -0.05
CA SER A 137 2.15 16.69 0.25
C SER A 137 2.98 16.39 -1.00
N SER A 138 2.43 16.63 -2.19
CA SER A 138 3.14 16.48 -3.46
C SER A 138 3.21 17.82 -4.20
N TYR A 139 4.26 18.03 -4.98
CA TYR A 139 4.45 19.26 -5.75
C TYR A 139 4.88 18.93 -7.17
N GLY A 140 4.48 19.75 -8.11
CA GLY A 140 4.79 19.63 -9.54
C GLY A 140 3.88 20.51 -10.39
N VAL A 141 4.25 20.71 -11.65
CA VAL A 141 3.51 21.54 -12.61
C VAL A 141 2.30 20.80 -13.19
N ASP A 142 2.34 19.47 -13.15
CA ASP A 142 1.35 18.57 -13.73
C ASP A 142 1.21 17.35 -12.82
N VAL A 143 0.00 16.83 -12.72
CA VAL A 143 -0.34 15.68 -11.85
C VAL A 143 0.57 14.48 -12.13
N GLU A 144 0.84 14.18 -13.40
CA GLU A 144 1.73 13.05 -13.77
C GLU A 144 3.22 13.29 -13.44
N LYS A 145 3.60 14.55 -13.13
CA LYS A 145 4.98 14.95 -12.81
C LYS A 145 5.17 15.35 -11.35
N MET A 146 4.14 15.20 -10.54
CA MET A 146 4.24 15.52 -9.12
C MET A 146 5.23 14.59 -8.40
N VAL A 147 5.95 15.15 -7.46
CA VAL A 147 6.91 14.46 -6.58
C VAL A 147 6.45 14.59 -5.14
N PHE A 148 6.44 13.49 -4.45
CA PHE A 148 6.02 13.40 -3.06
C PHE A 148 7.06 14.02 -2.12
N ASN A 149 6.61 14.95 -1.27
CA ASN A 149 7.41 15.56 -0.22
C ASN A 149 7.18 14.83 1.10
N VAL A 150 8.11 13.99 1.47
CA VAL A 150 8.06 13.17 2.67
C VAL A 150 8.04 14.01 3.94
N GLU A 151 8.83 15.09 3.98
CA GLU A 151 8.92 15.98 5.14
C GLU A 151 7.61 16.73 5.40
N ASP A 152 6.91 17.15 4.33
CA ASP A 152 5.57 17.74 4.47
C ASP A 152 4.57 16.69 4.95
N TRP A 153 4.61 15.48 4.39
CA TRP A 153 3.73 14.39 4.79
C TRP A 153 3.92 14.00 6.27
N TYR A 154 5.13 13.96 6.78
CA TYR A 154 5.41 13.67 8.18
C TYR A 154 4.78 14.68 9.15
N LYS A 155 4.54 15.92 8.72
CA LYS A 155 3.87 16.97 9.53
C LYS A 155 2.36 16.83 9.55
N ARG A 156 1.77 16.04 8.66
CA ARG A 156 0.33 15.79 8.56
C ARG A 156 -0.16 14.95 9.73
N GLN A 157 -1.46 15.05 9.97
CA GLN A 157 -2.10 14.38 11.09
C GLN A 157 -3.12 13.37 10.60
N LEU A 158 -3.17 12.23 11.29
CA LEU A 158 -4.11 11.14 11.11
C LEU A 158 -4.90 10.92 12.38
N PHE A 159 -6.11 10.39 12.26
CA PHE A 159 -6.88 9.89 13.38
C PHE A 159 -6.76 8.37 13.40
N LEU A 160 -6.29 7.82 14.51
CA LEU A 160 -6.02 6.39 14.66
C LEU A 160 -6.87 5.78 15.76
N PRO A 161 -7.52 4.64 15.49
CA PRO A 161 -8.10 3.81 16.55
C PRO A 161 -7.03 3.10 17.36
N SER A 162 -7.43 2.41 18.43
CA SER A 162 -6.55 1.48 19.15
C SER A 162 -6.01 0.39 18.23
N ILE A 163 -4.89 -0.21 18.57
CA ILE A 163 -4.28 -1.31 17.81
C ILE A 163 -5.24 -2.50 17.64
N GLU A 164 -6.03 -2.78 18.66
CA GLU A 164 -7.04 -3.85 18.65
C GLU A 164 -8.10 -3.57 17.59
N GLU A 165 -8.60 -2.32 17.54
CA GLU A 165 -9.58 -1.90 16.55
C GLU A 165 -8.98 -1.88 15.14
N GLN A 166 -7.73 -1.41 14.98
CA GLN A 166 -7.01 -1.47 13.69
C GLN A 166 -6.96 -2.90 13.15
N LYS A 167 -6.57 -3.87 13.99
CA LYS A 167 -6.53 -5.29 13.62
C LYS A 167 -7.91 -5.83 13.24
N GLN A 168 -8.95 -5.42 13.95
CA GLN A 168 -10.32 -5.86 13.66
C GLN A 168 -10.83 -5.29 12.34
N LEU A 169 -10.60 -3.99 12.10
CA LEU A 169 -10.91 -3.33 10.83
C LEU A 169 -10.19 -4.01 9.66
N THR A 170 -8.90 -4.23 9.81
CA THR A 170 -8.09 -4.86 8.75
C THR A 170 -8.58 -6.27 8.43
N ARG A 171 -8.85 -7.10 9.45
CA ARG A 171 -9.39 -8.45 9.23
C ARG A 171 -10.75 -8.42 8.53
N PHE A 172 -11.62 -7.52 8.93
CA PHE A 172 -12.96 -7.41 8.34
C PHE A 172 -12.88 -7.05 6.84
N PHE A 173 -12.13 -6.00 6.49
CA PHE A 173 -12.01 -5.59 5.10
C PHE A 173 -11.23 -6.59 4.25
N SER A 174 -10.18 -7.21 4.79
CA SER A 174 -9.44 -8.29 4.11
C SER A 174 -10.36 -9.50 3.81
N HIS A 175 -11.28 -9.82 4.72
CA HIS A 175 -12.28 -10.88 4.47
C HIS A 175 -13.24 -10.50 3.35
N ILE A 176 -13.71 -9.26 3.30
CA ILE A 176 -14.57 -8.76 2.22
C ILE A 176 -13.82 -8.81 0.88
N ASP A 177 -12.58 -8.36 0.81
CA ASP A 177 -11.75 -8.40 -0.40
C ASP A 177 -11.55 -9.84 -0.91
N HIS A 178 -11.35 -10.78 0.04
CA HIS A 178 -11.26 -12.20 -0.30
C HIS A 178 -12.56 -12.73 -0.91
N LEU A 179 -13.72 -12.40 -0.33
CA LEU A 179 -15.03 -12.78 -0.87
C LEU A 179 -15.26 -12.18 -2.27
N ILE A 180 -14.95 -10.90 -2.44
CA ILE A 180 -15.03 -10.23 -3.76
C ILE A 180 -14.20 -11.00 -4.79
N THR A 181 -12.95 -11.33 -4.45
CA THR A 181 -12.05 -12.08 -5.33
C THR A 181 -12.59 -13.46 -5.69
N LEU A 182 -13.15 -14.19 -4.74
CA LEU A 182 -13.78 -15.50 -4.98
C LEU A 182 -14.96 -15.39 -5.93
N HIS A 183 -15.86 -14.43 -5.69
CA HIS A 183 -17.04 -14.22 -6.55
C HIS A 183 -16.65 -13.77 -7.95
N GLN A 184 -15.63 -12.94 -8.10
CA GLN A 184 -15.11 -12.55 -9.42
C GLN A 184 -14.60 -13.78 -10.20
N ARG A 185 -13.83 -14.66 -9.55
CA ARG A 185 -13.35 -15.92 -10.17
C ARG A 185 -14.51 -16.84 -10.58
N GLN A 186 -15.54 -16.96 -9.74
CA GLN A 186 -16.73 -17.73 -10.06
C GLN A 186 -17.48 -17.14 -11.26
N LEU A 187 -17.65 -15.81 -11.29
CA LEU A 187 -18.28 -15.11 -12.40
C LEU A 187 -17.55 -15.35 -13.73
N GLU A 188 -16.22 -15.24 -13.72
CA GLU A 188 -15.42 -15.49 -14.92
C GLU A 188 -15.51 -16.96 -15.38
N LYS A 189 -15.55 -17.92 -14.45
CA LYS A 189 -15.79 -19.33 -14.79
C LYS A 189 -17.15 -19.53 -15.45
N LEU A 190 -18.21 -18.94 -14.90
CA LEU A 190 -19.56 -19.02 -15.46
C LEU A 190 -19.66 -18.38 -16.84
N LYS A 191 -19.01 -17.24 -17.06
CA LYS A 191 -18.91 -16.58 -18.38
C LYS A 191 -18.26 -17.50 -19.41
N LYS A 192 -17.16 -18.16 -19.04
CA LYS A 192 -16.46 -19.13 -19.92
C LYS A 192 -17.36 -20.34 -20.25
N ILE A 193 -18.06 -20.88 -19.25
CA ILE A 193 -19.02 -21.98 -19.47
C ILE A 193 -20.14 -21.54 -20.41
N LYS A 194 -20.74 -20.37 -20.17
CA LYS A 194 -21.78 -19.81 -21.04
C LYS A 194 -21.29 -19.66 -22.49
N ALA A 195 -20.11 -19.10 -22.70
CA ALA A 195 -19.53 -18.94 -24.04
C ALA A 195 -19.34 -20.29 -24.74
N ALA A 196 -18.73 -21.27 -24.05
CA ALA A 196 -18.54 -22.62 -24.61
C ALA A 196 -19.85 -23.36 -24.92
N MET A 197 -20.91 -23.15 -24.12
CA MET A 197 -22.22 -23.75 -24.38
C MET A 197 -22.91 -23.09 -25.59
N LEU A 198 -22.83 -21.74 -25.70
CA LEU A 198 -23.35 -21.04 -26.89
C LEU A 198 -22.67 -21.53 -28.17
N GLU A 199 -21.33 -21.66 -28.15
CA GLU A 199 -20.59 -22.15 -29.31
C GLU A 199 -20.95 -23.59 -29.73
N ARG A 200 -21.32 -24.45 -28.75
CA ARG A 200 -21.64 -25.86 -29.01
C ARG A 200 -23.13 -26.14 -29.27
N MET A 201 -24.02 -25.25 -28.84
CA MET A 201 -25.47 -25.45 -28.95
C MET A 201 -26.09 -24.72 -30.16
N PHE A 202 -25.33 -23.86 -30.81
CA PHE A 202 -25.76 -23.13 -32.00
C PHE A 202 -24.78 -23.42 -33.16
N VAL A 203 -25.33 -23.69 -34.33
CA VAL A 203 -24.56 -23.99 -35.56
C VAL A 203 -24.26 -22.70 -36.29
#